data_d339568b38de5181187f3ada3286222f
#
_entry.id   d339568b38de5181187f3ada3286222f
#
_cell.length_a   1.000
_cell.length_b   1.000
_cell.length_c   1.000
_cell.angle_alpha   90.00
_cell.angle_beta   90.00
_cell.angle_gamma   90.00
#
_symmetry.space_group_name_H-M   'P 1'
#
loop_
_entity.id
_entity.type
_entity.pdbx_description
1 polymer ?
#
loop_
_entity_poly.entity_id
_entity_poly.type
_entity_poly.pdbx_seq_one_letter_code
_entity_poly.pdbx_strand_id
1 'polypeptide(L)'
;SKAKRYIRKTEPTALWPERFSIEDLERRRRLNPREFASLYQQSPYIQGGNMIRSHWWRTYPADMKPERFSTLIIAADTAFKARQDNDYSVMMTMGLDTTGDIYIVDVIRDRFEFPELKRRMIQANNQWRGRGLRGIYIEDKASGQSLIQELQRESGVSVVPYKVSSDKVSRVTSILPLIEGGRVFLPDNAPWMDAFHEECQSFPSGKHDDMVDALSIGLDVLARTPTTGEYYTPSAFSLPNSGDSLWSTKSDLNKMGGSWRGWGE
;
A
#
# COMPACT_ATOMS: atom_id res chain seq x y z
N SER A 1 13.95 10.51 -42.26
CA SER A 1 12.75 11.33 -42.19
C SER A 1 12.71 11.98 -40.81
N LYS A 2 13.06 13.29 -40.72
CA LYS A 2 12.99 14.08 -39.48
C LYS A 2 11.54 14.41 -39.20
N ALA A 3 10.94 13.82 -38.18
CA ALA A 3 9.64 14.23 -37.69
C ALA A 3 9.71 15.69 -37.21
N LYS A 4 9.02 16.59 -37.91
CA LYS A 4 8.85 17.97 -37.46
C LYS A 4 8.03 17.99 -36.15
N ARG A 5 8.68 18.30 -35.02
CA ARG A 5 7.97 18.65 -33.79
C ARG A 5 7.22 19.96 -34.03
N TYR A 6 5.91 19.88 -34.12
CA TYR A 6 5.05 21.05 -34.06
C TYR A 6 4.97 21.52 -32.59
N ILE A 7 5.80 22.51 -32.25
CA ILE A 7 5.59 23.25 -31.00
C ILE A 7 4.47 24.26 -31.32
N ARG A 8 3.25 23.95 -30.90
CA ARG A 8 2.18 24.96 -30.90
C ARG A 8 2.51 25.99 -29.81
N LYS A 9 3.07 27.12 -30.23
CA LYS A 9 2.97 28.40 -29.50
C LYS A 9 1.60 29.00 -29.82
N THR A 10 0.57 28.59 -29.13
CA THR A 10 -0.77 29.16 -29.24
C THR A 10 -1.30 29.39 -27.85
N GLU A 11 -1.96 30.52 -27.68
CA GLU A 11 -2.75 30.79 -26.47
C GLU A 11 -3.70 29.63 -26.19
N PRO A 12 -4.04 29.36 -24.91
CA PRO A 12 -4.93 28.29 -24.58
C PRO A 12 -6.25 28.44 -25.34
N THR A 13 -6.62 27.42 -26.09
CA THR A 13 -7.87 27.37 -26.84
C THR A 13 -8.73 26.21 -26.33
N ALA A 14 -10.03 26.48 -26.15
CA ALA A 14 -10.97 25.43 -25.83
C ALA A 14 -11.14 24.49 -27.03
N LEU A 15 -11.18 23.16 -26.76
CA LEU A 15 -11.41 22.15 -27.80
C LEU A 15 -12.82 22.26 -28.40
N TRP A 16 -13.78 22.73 -27.63
CA TRP A 16 -15.17 22.94 -28.02
C TRP A 16 -15.70 24.24 -27.43
N PRO A 17 -15.34 25.44 -28.05
CA PRO A 17 -15.64 26.77 -27.50
C PRO A 17 -17.12 27.05 -27.32
N GLU A 18 -17.98 26.49 -28.19
CA GLU A 18 -19.43 26.69 -28.16
C GLU A 18 -20.10 26.05 -26.94
N ARG A 19 -19.48 25.02 -26.39
CA ARG A 19 -19.99 24.29 -25.20
C ARG A 19 -19.28 24.67 -23.92
N PHE A 20 -17.99 24.96 -24.01
CA PHE A 20 -17.14 25.32 -22.87
C PHE A 20 -16.25 26.50 -23.31
N SER A 21 -16.59 27.71 -22.88
CA SER A 21 -15.73 28.86 -23.09
C SER A 21 -14.43 28.76 -22.29
N ILE A 22 -13.40 29.49 -22.68
CA ILE A 22 -12.13 29.53 -21.94
C ILE A 22 -12.38 30.01 -20.50
N GLU A 23 -13.23 31.04 -20.34
CA GLU A 23 -13.56 31.57 -19.01
C GLU A 23 -14.24 30.53 -18.12
N ASP A 24 -15.15 29.72 -18.66
CA ASP A 24 -15.79 28.63 -17.94
C ASP A 24 -14.79 27.54 -17.56
N LEU A 25 -13.87 27.21 -18.46
CA LEU A 25 -12.83 26.21 -18.19
C LEU A 25 -11.86 26.72 -17.11
N GLU A 26 -11.45 27.97 -17.15
CA GLU A 26 -10.59 28.57 -16.12
C GLU A 26 -11.30 28.70 -14.78
N ARG A 27 -12.59 29.03 -14.77
CA ARG A 27 -13.40 29.02 -13.54
C ARG A 27 -13.45 27.63 -12.92
N ARG A 28 -13.73 26.59 -13.71
CA ARG A 28 -13.74 25.19 -13.24
C ARG A 28 -12.38 24.76 -12.74
N ARG A 29 -11.30 25.13 -13.42
CA ARG A 29 -9.94 24.88 -12.99
C ARG A 29 -9.63 25.52 -11.63
N ARG A 30 -10.11 26.73 -11.36
CA ARG A 30 -9.92 27.39 -10.05
C ARG A 30 -10.76 26.79 -8.94
N LEU A 31 -11.99 26.32 -9.26
CA LEU A 31 -12.90 25.74 -8.27
C LEU A 31 -12.46 24.34 -7.85
N ASN A 32 -12.09 23.48 -8.80
CA ASN A 32 -11.61 22.13 -8.53
C ASN A 32 -10.49 21.74 -9.50
N PRO A 33 -9.23 22.06 -9.19
CA PRO A 33 -8.11 21.82 -10.08
C PRO A 33 -7.90 20.32 -10.40
N ARG A 34 -8.19 19.43 -9.46
CA ARG A 34 -8.05 17.96 -9.64
C ARG A 34 -9.09 17.41 -10.61
N GLU A 35 -10.33 17.76 -10.40
CA GLU A 35 -11.42 17.37 -11.29
C GLU A 35 -11.22 17.92 -12.69
N PHE A 36 -10.76 19.16 -12.79
CA PHE A 36 -10.43 19.79 -14.05
C PHE A 36 -9.31 19.06 -14.80
N ALA A 37 -8.22 18.72 -14.11
CA ALA A 37 -7.11 17.97 -14.71
C ALA A 37 -7.56 16.58 -15.19
N SER A 38 -8.37 15.89 -14.40
CA SER A 38 -8.87 14.56 -14.73
C SER A 38 -9.85 14.57 -15.90
N LEU A 39 -10.89 15.41 -15.84
CA LEU A 39 -12.00 15.37 -16.80
C LEU A 39 -11.72 16.14 -18.10
N TYR A 40 -11.02 17.28 -18.00
CA TYR A 40 -10.83 18.17 -19.16
C TYR A 40 -9.44 18.08 -19.78
N GLN A 41 -8.42 17.70 -19.00
CA GLN A 41 -7.05 17.56 -19.49
C GLN A 41 -6.61 16.10 -19.66
N GLN A 42 -7.49 15.14 -19.40
CA GLN A 42 -7.16 13.71 -19.43
C GLN A 42 -5.92 13.37 -18.57
N SER A 43 -5.67 14.21 -17.56
CA SER A 43 -4.55 14.07 -16.64
C SER A 43 -5.13 13.99 -15.21
N PRO A 44 -5.06 12.85 -14.56
CA PRO A 44 -5.58 12.67 -13.20
C PRO A 44 -4.74 13.42 -12.13
N TYR A 45 -3.69 14.09 -12.54
CA TYR A 45 -2.83 14.90 -11.67
C TYR A 45 -2.62 16.31 -12.24
N ILE A 46 -2.30 17.26 -11.38
CA ILE A 46 -1.99 18.64 -11.79
C ILE A 46 -0.53 18.66 -12.21
N GLN A 47 -0.24 19.02 -13.48
CA GLN A 47 1.12 19.23 -13.94
C GLN A 47 1.84 20.28 -13.08
N GLY A 48 2.96 19.90 -12.47
CA GLY A 48 3.75 20.77 -11.57
C GLY A 48 3.26 20.81 -10.13
N GLY A 49 2.22 20.03 -9.77
CA GLY A 49 1.78 19.85 -8.38
C GLY A 49 2.11 18.45 -7.88
N ASN A 50 2.68 18.35 -6.69
CA ASN A 50 2.89 17.08 -6.02
C ASN A 50 1.54 16.43 -5.73
N MET A 51 1.34 15.18 -6.14
CA MET A 51 0.12 14.46 -5.80
C MET A 51 -0.01 14.28 -4.28
N ILE A 52 1.11 14.03 -3.63
CA ILE A 52 1.23 13.87 -2.19
C ILE A 52 1.87 15.15 -1.64
N ARG A 53 1.13 15.91 -0.85
CA ARG A 53 1.60 17.19 -0.31
C ARG A 53 2.27 17.01 1.05
N SER A 54 3.40 17.64 1.26
CA SER A 54 4.20 17.51 2.48
C SER A 54 3.44 17.89 3.77
N HIS A 55 2.54 18.87 3.69
CA HIS A 55 1.78 19.34 4.86
C HIS A 55 0.60 18.44 5.25
N TRP A 56 0.34 17.38 4.51
CA TRP A 56 -0.67 16.38 4.88
C TRP A 56 -0.16 15.37 5.89
N TRP A 57 1.17 15.19 5.97
CA TRP A 57 1.75 14.24 6.89
C TRP A 57 1.63 14.71 8.34
N ARG A 58 1.22 13.81 9.19
CA ARG A 58 1.34 13.95 10.64
C ARG A 58 2.58 13.21 11.11
N THR A 59 3.18 13.69 12.18
CA THR A 59 4.36 13.05 12.77
C THR A 59 4.07 12.60 14.19
N TYR A 60 4.83 11.61 14.65
CA TYR A 60 4.82 11.14 16.02
C TYR A 60 6.25 11.02 16.55
N PRO A 61 6.52 11.43 17.82
CA PRO A 61 7.78 11.19 18.47
C PRO A 61 8.01 9.69 18.72
N ALA A 62 9.27 9.27 18.75
CA ALA A 62 9.62 7.85 18.86
C ALA A 62 9.08 7.20 20.15
N ASP A 63 8.93 7.95 21.22
CA ASP A 63 8.36 7.55 22.51
C ASP A 63 6.83 7.49 22.51
N MET A 64 6.17 8.12 21.54
CA MET A 64 4.72 8.08 21.35
C MET A 64 4.25 7.05 20.31
N LYS A 65 5.17 6.23 19.82
CA LYS A 65 4.80 5.13 18.94
C LYS A 65 3.88 4.14 19.68
N PRO A 66 2.74 3.74 19.10
CA PRO A 66 1.90 2.72 19.72
C PRO A 66 2.69 1.44 20.04
N GLU A 67 2.58 0.95 21.25
CA GLU A 67 3.21 -0.31 21.66
C GLU A 67 2.62 -1.50 20.93
N ARG A 68 1.34 -1.41 20.58
CA ARG A 68 0.57 -2.45 19.89
C ARG A 68 -0.28 -1.84 18.79
N PHE A 69 -0.44 -2.60 17.73
CA PHE A 69 -1.32 -2.29 16.62
C PHE A 69 -2.44 -3.32 16.53
N SER A 70 -3.62 -2.94 16.09
CA SER A 70 -4.70 -3.88 15.77
C SER A 70 -4.29 -4.77 14.60
N THR A 71 -3.52 -4.23 13.67
CA THR A 71 -2.92 -4.96 12.56
C THR A 71 -1.56 -4.37 12.23
N LEU A 72 -0.54 -5.19 12.12
CA LEU A 72 0.80 -4.83 11.63
C LEU A 72 1.08 -5.60 10.35
N ILE A 73 1.59 -4.94 9.33
CA ILE A 73 1.96 -5.54 8.04
C ILE A 73 3.32 -5.04 7.58
N ILE A 74 3.93 -5.77 6.66
CA ILE A 74 5.03 -5.28 5.83
C ILE A 74 4.51 -5.22 4.39
N ALA A 75 4.55 -4.05 3.78
CA ALA A 75 4.29 -3.86 2.35
C ALA A 75 5.63 -3.81 1.62
N ALA A 76 5.76 -4.54 0.52
CA ALA A 76 7.02 -4.60 -0.20
C ALA A 76 6.82 -4.41 -1.71
N ASP A 77 7.58 -3.46 -2.25
CA ASP A 77 7.88 -3.38 -3.67
C ASP A 77 9.28 -3.95 -3.92
N THR A 78 9.38 -4.89 -4.85
CA THR A 78 10.61 -5.65 -5.04
C THR A 78 11.13 -5.53 -6.45
N ALA A 79 12.35 -5.04 -6.57
CA ALA A 79 13.10 -5.00 -7.80
C ALA A 79 14.38 -5.83 -7.62
N PHE A 80 14.52 -6.90 -8.40
CA PHE A 80 15.78 -7.60 -8.54
C PHE A 80 15.97 -8.01 -9.99
N LYS A 81 16.96 -7.45 -10.63
CA LYS A 81 17.42 -7.86 -11.97
C LYS A 81 18.91 -8.12 -11.89
N ALA A 82 19.36 -9.16 -12.55
CA ALA A 82 20.78 -9.55 -12.64
C ALA A 82 21.66 -8.57 -13.45
N ARG A 83 21.27 -7.28 -13.59
CA ARG A 83 22.00 -6.26 -14.36
C ARG A 83 22.27 -5.01 -13.50
N GLN A 84 23.31 -4.29 -13.85
CA GLN A 84 23.98 -3.20 -13.12
C GLN A 84 23.11 -1.97 -12.75
N ASP A 85 21.87 -1.88 -13.27
CA ASP A 85 20.91 -0.78 -12.94
C ASP A 85 19.74 -1.34 -12.13
N ASN A 86 20.02 -1.92 -10.97
CA ASN A 86 18.97 -2.41 -10.09
C ASN A 86 18.19 -1.23 -9.50
N ASP A 87 16.86 -1.25 -9.68
CA ASP A 87 15.94 -0.41 -8.93
C ASP A 87 15.98 -0.79 -7.45
N TYR A 88 15.53 0.10 -6.57
CA TYR A 88 15.46 -0.19 -5.16
C TYR A 88 14.37 -1.22 -4.86
N SER A 89 14.65 -2.07 -3.87
CA SER A 89 13.59 -2.83 -3.19
C SER A 89 13.25 -2.14 -1.88
N VAL A 90 11.96 -2.04 -1.59
CA VAL A 90 11.45 -1.39 -0.38
C VAL A 90 10.63 -2.37 0.42
N MET A 91 10.86 -2.38 1.73
CA MET A 91 10.03 -3.04 2.73
C MET A 91 9.57 -1.98 3.73
N MET A 92 8.28 -1.72 3.76
CA MET A 92 7.67 -0.70 4.63
C MET A 92 6.80 -1.39 5.67
N THR A 93 7.18 -1.28 6.94
CA THR A 93 6.40 -1.79 8.06
C THR A 93 5.37 -0.75 8.48
N MET A 94 4.10 -1.15 8.47
CA MET A 94 2.97 -0.26 8.74
C MET A 94 2.03 -0.88 9.75
N GLY A 95 1.55 -0.08 10.70
CA GLY A 95 0.62 -0.50 11.74
C GLY A 95 -0.68 0.28 11.72
N LEU A 96 -1.80 -0.40 11.82
CA LEU A 96 -3.13 0.17 12.02
C LEU A 96 -3.44 0.11 13.52
N ASP A 97 -3.79 1.22 14.13
CA ASP A 97 -4.22 1.25 15.53
C ASP A 97 -5.72 0.96 15.68
N THR A 98 -6.23 1.01 16.90
CA THR A 98 -7.64 0.75 17.21
C THR A 98 -8.57 1.91 16.82
N THR A 99 -8.02 3.11 16.59
CA THR A 99 -8.77 4.29 16.15
C THR A 99 -8.87 4.34 14.62
N GLY A 100 -8.10 3.50 13.94
CA GLY A 100 -8.01 3.43 12.48
C GLY A 100 -6.95 4.36 11.92
N ASP A 101 -6.06 4.87 12.73
CA ASP A 101 -4.90 5.63 12.28
C ASP A 101 -3.76 4.69 11.90
N ILE A 102 -3.01 5.08 10.87
CA ILE A 102 -1.97 4.25 10.27
C ILE A 102 -0.60 4.86 10.55
N TYR A 103 0.30 4.04 11.06
CA TYR A 103 1.66 4.45 11.41
C TYR A 103 2.66 3.78 10.49
N ILE A 104 3.52 4.55 9.84
CA ILE A 104 4.71 4.03 9.16
C ILE A 104 5.79 3.85 10.23
N VAL A 105 6.12 2.60 10.51
CA VAL A 105 6.94 2.25 11.68
C VAL A 105 8.41 2.13 11.30
N ASP A 106 8.68 1.55 10.13
CA ASP A 106 10.04 1.30 9.64
C ASP A 106 10.04 1.17 8.12
N VAL A 107 11.13 1.61 7.49
CA VAL A 107 11.34 1.47 6.04
C VAL A 107 12.77 0.99 5.79
N ILE A 108 12.89 -0.14 5.12
CA ILE A 108 14.14 -0.66 4.60
C ILE A 108 14.11 -0.44 3.09
N ARG A 109 15.04 0.34 2.57
CA ARG A 109 15.20 0.64 1.14
C ARG A 109 16.64 0.44 0.74
N ASP A 110 16.88 -0.51 -0.14
CA ASP A 110 18.23 -0.76 -0.67
C ASP A 110 18.15 -1.52 -2.00
N ARG A 111 19.29 -1.66 -2.65
CA ARG A 111 19.47 -2.47 -3.84
C ARG A 111 19.97 -3.84 -3.44
N PHE A 112 19.08 -4.81 -3.46
CA PHE A 112 19.39 -6.16 -3.05
C PHE A 112 19.53 -7.11 -4.24
N GLU A 113 20.46 -8.04 -4.13
CA GLU A 113 20.38 -9.26 -4.91
C GLU A 113 19.33 -10.22 -4.30
N PHE A 114 18.81 -11.14 -5.08
CA PHE A 114 17.74 -12.04 -4.66
C PHE A 114 18.00 -12.77 -3.33
N PRO A 115 19.17 -13.40 -3.08
CA PRO A 115 19.42 -14.09 -1.82
C PRO A 115 19.43 -13.14 -0.61
N GLU A 116 19.95 -11.93 -0.81
CA GLU A 116 19.96 -10.91 0.24
C GLU A 116 18.57 -10.39 0.54
N LEU A 117 17.78 -10.09 -0.50
CA LEU A 117 16.40 -9.65 -0.35
C LEU A 117 15.56 -10.68 0.41
N LYS A 118 15.67 -11.98 0.04
CA LYS A 118 15.02 -13.06 0.77
C LYS A 118 15.42 -13.08 2.26
N ARG A 119 16.71 -12.99 2.55
CA ARG A 119 17.23 -12.97 3.91
C ARG A 119 16.70 -11.76 4.71
N ARG A 120 16.68 -10.58 4.12
CA ARG A 120 16.17 -9.36 4.75
C ARG A 120 14.68 -9.45 5.05
N MET A 121 13.90 -10.04 4.17
CA MET A 121 12.46 -10.27 4.43
C MET A 121 12.21 -11.23 5.57
N ILE A 122 12.97 -12.32 5.64
CA ILE A 122 12.91 -13.26 6.78
C ILE A 122 13.31 -12.54 8.07
N GLN A 123 14.37 -11.75 8.05
CA GLN A 123 14.80 -10.96 9.20
C GLN A 123 13.71 -9.97 9.66
N ALA A 124 13.11 -9.21 8.73
CA ALA A 124 12.03 -8.29 9.02
C ALA A 124 10.80 -9.03 9.59
N ASN A 125 10.42 -10.18 9.01
CA ASN A 125 9.37 -11.02 9.57
C ASN A 125 9.64 -11.40 11.02
N ASN A 126 10.84 -11.89 11.31
CA ASN A 126 11.22 -12.32 12.66
C ASN A 126 11.24 -11.17 13.68
N GLN A 127 11.67 -9.98 13.24
CA GLN A 127 11.65 -8.76 14.06
C GLN A 127 10.24 -8.37 14.50
N TRP A 128 9.25 -8.50 13.60
CA TRP A 128 7.90 -8.00 13.82
C TRP A 128 6.90 -9.08 14.20
N ARG A 129 7.20 -10.37 13.97
CA ARG A 129 6.31 -11.50 14.25
C ARG A 129 5.79 -11.51 15.68
N GLY A 130 6.65 -11.26 16.67
CA GLY A 130 6.27 -11.17 18.09
C GLY A 130 5.44 -9.95 18.47
N ARG A 131 5.27 -8.98 17.55
CA ARG A 131 4.53 -7.73 17.74
C ARG A 131 3.21 -7.68 16.95
N GLY A 132 2.73 -8.83 16.49
CA GLY A 132 1.45 -8.93 15.80
C GLY A 132 1.53 -8.73 14.29
N LEU A 133 2.67 -9.02 13.66
CA LEU A 133 2.80 -9.02 12.20
C LEU A 133 1.82 -10.03 11.59
N ARG A 134 0.90 -9.55 10.76
CA ARG A 134 -0.08 -10.36 10.03
C ARG A 134 0.52 -11.02 8.79
N GLY A 135 1.41 -10.33 8.10
CA GLY A 135 2.09 -10.86 6.92
C GLY A 135 2.86 -9.82 6.13
N ILE A 136 3.59 -10.33 5.15
CA ILE A 136 4.34 -9.55 4.16
C ILE A 136 3.54 -9.52 2.87
N TYR A 137 3.12 -8.35 2.43
CA TYR A 137 2.38 -8.13 1.18
C TYR A 137 3.37 -7.73 0.09
N ILE A 138 3.52 -8.59 -0.90
CA ILE A 138 4.48 -8.39 -2.00
C ILE A 138 3.71 -8.25 -3.30
N GLU A 139 4.05 -7.24 -4.12
CA GLU A 139 3.45 -7.07 -5.43
C GLU A 139 3.66 -8.32 -6.29
N ASP A 140 2.55 -8.89 -6.80
CA ASP A 140 2.54 -10.09 -7.65
C ASP A 140 2.89 -9.72 -9.11
N LYS A 141 4.12 -9.25 -9.30
CA LYS A 141 4.75 -9.05 -10.60
C LYS A 141 5.82 -10.12 -10.85
N ALA A 142 6.31 -10.20 -12.08
CA ALA A 142 7.33 -11.18 -12.48
C ALA A 142 8.55 -11.22 -11.54
N SER A 143 9.00 -10.05 -11.04
CA SER A 143 10.06 -9.96 -10.03
C SER A 143 9.63 -10.49 -8.66
N GLY A 144 8.40 -10.24 -8.21
CA GLY A 144 7.90 -10.69 -6.91
C GLY A 144 7.57 -12.19 -6.84
N GLN A 145 7.14 -12.80 -7.95
CA GLN A 145 6.63 -14.18 -7.95
C GLN A 145 7.63 -15.22 -7.44
N SER A 146 8.86 -15.16 -7.91
CA SER A 146 9.91 -16.09 -7.44
C SER A 146 10.19 -15.92 -5.96
N LEU A 147 10.22 -14.67 -5.48
CA LEU A 147 10.44 -14.36 -4.07
C LEU A 147 9.27 -14.83 -3.20
N ILE A 148 8.04 -14.61 -3.65
CA ILE A 148 6.83 -15.09 -2.98
C ILE A 148 6.89 -16.61 -2.81
N GLN A 149 7.18 -17.34 -3.89
CA GLN A 149 7.28 -18.83 -3.85
C GLN A 149 8.37 -19.31 -2.90
N GLU A 150 9.53 -18.67 -2.89
CA GLU A 150 10.63 -19.02 -2.01
C GLU A 150 10.32 -18.72 -0.53
N LEU A 151 9.70 -17.56 -0.26
CA LEU A 151 9.32 -17.20 1.10
C LEU A 151 8.16 -18.05 1.65
N GLN A 152 7.23 -18.48 0.80
CA GLN A 152 6.13 -19.37 1.19
C GLN A 152 6.61 -20.77 1.61
N ARG A 153 7.81 -21.18 1.18
CA ARG A 153 8.44 -22.42 1.63
C ARG A 153 9.11 -22.30 3.00
N GLU A 154 9.34 -21.06 3.46
CA GLU A 154 9.97 -20.80 4.75
C GLU A 154 8.97 -20.95 5.90
N SER A 155 9.31 -21.78 6.87
CA SER A 155 8.47 -21.98 8.05
C SER A 155 8.33 -20.69 8.86
N GLY A 156 7.08 -20.29 9.11
CA GLY A 156 6.76 -19.14 9.96
C GLY A 156 6.86 -17.77 9.29
N VAL A 157 6.97 -17.72 7.95
CA VAL A 157 6.85 -16.49 7.17
C VAL A 157 5.48 -16.46 6.49
N SER A 158 4.65 -15.48 6.84
CA SER A 158 3.34 -15.27 6.19
C SER A 158 3.51 -14.30 5.03
N VAL A 159 3.37 -14.77 3.80
CA VAL A 159 3.49 -13.96 2.59
C VAL A 159 2.18 -13.95 1.83
N VAL A 160 1.72 -12.76 1.50
CA VAL A 160 0.48 -12.53 0.77
C VAL A 160 0.79 -11.86 -0.56
N PRO A 161 0.53 -12.52 -1.70
CA PRO A 161 0.65 -11.88 -3.01
C PRO A 161 -0.34 -10.72 -3.14
N TYR A 162 0.15 -9.52 -3.45
CA TYR A 162 -0.69 -8.36 -3.70
C TYR A 162 -0.87 -8.16 -5.21
N LYS A 163 -2.10 -8.37 -5.69
CA LYS A 163 -2.44 -8.20 -7.09
C LYS A 163 -2.77 -6.74 -7.40
N VAL A 164 -2.00 -6.17 -8.30
CA VAL A 164 -2.25 -4.81 -8.81
C VAL A 164 -3.31 -4.86 -9.89
N SER A 165 -4.37 -4.10 -9.72
CA SER A 165 -5.50 -4.01 -10.66
C SER A 165 -5.58 -2.68 -11.41
N SER A 166 -4.74 -1.70 -11.07
CA SER A 166 -4.76 -0.35 -11.64
C SER A 166 -3.34 0.20 -11.83
N ASP A 167 -3.22 1.26 -12.62
CA ASP A 167 -1.95 1.98 -12.79
C ASP A 167 -1.50 2.68 -11.49
N LYS A 168 -0.22 3.07 -11.44
CA LYS A 168 0.40 3.70 -10.26
C LYS A 168 -0.33 4.95 -9.78
N VAL A 169 -0.71 5.82 -10.72
CA VAL A 169 -1.36 7.10 -10.40
C VAL A 169 -2.73 6.85 -9.79
N SER A 170 -3.51 5.92 -10.35
CA SER A 170 -4.82 5.51 -9.82
C SER A 170 -4.71 4.92 -8.42
N ARG A 171 -3.70 4.07 -8.17
CA ARG A 171 -3.44 3.52 -6.83
C ARG A 171 -3.16 4.61 -5.81
N VAL A 172 -2.24 5.51 -6.12
CA VAL A 172 -1.92 6.63 -5.23
C VAL A 172 -3.13 7.52 -5.02
N THR A 173 -3.90 7.81 -6.08
CA THR A 173 -5.15 8.61 -5.96
C THR A 173 -6.13 7.99 -4.97
N SER A 174 -6.26 6.67 -4.93
CA SER A 174 -7.19 5.97 -4.03
C SER A 174 -6.82 6.09 -2.55
N ILE A 175 -5.54 6.25 -2.23
CA ILE A 175 -5.05 6.38 -0.85
C ILE A 175 -4.86 7.83 -0.38
N LEU A 176 -4.90 8.80 -1.30
CA LEU A 176 -4.73 10.23 -0.94
C LEU A 176 -5.68 10.70 0.16
N PRO A 177 -6.97 10.30 0.20
CA PRO A 177 -7.88 10.73 1.26
C PRO A 177 -7.42 10.36 2.66
N LEU A 178 -6.69 9.24 2.84
CA LEU A 178 -6.13 8.85 4.12
C LEU A 178 -5.00 9.79 4.56
N ILE A 179 -4.13 10.16 3.61
CA ILE A 179 -3.00 11.04 3.86
C ILE A 179 -3.49 12.48 4.08
N GLU A 180 -4.36 12.98 3.20
CA GLU A 180 -4.96 14.32 3.27
C GLU A 180 -5.81 14.49 4.54
N GLY A 181 -6.52 13.45 4.95
CA GLY A 181 -7.29 13.41 6.19
C GLY A 181 -6.44 13.34 7.46
N GLY A 182 -5.11 13.28 7.32
CA GLY A 182 -4.19 13.24 8.44
C GLY A 182 -4.28 11.95 9.26
N ARG A 183 -4.63 10.84 8.62
CA ARG A 183 -4.72 9.52 9.24
C ARG A 183 -3.46 8.67 9.09
N VAL A 184 -2.43 9.22 8.42
CA VAL A 184 -1.15 8.55 8.23
C VAL A 184 -0.07 9.29 8.99
N PHE A 185 0.61 8.59 9.88
CA PHE A 185 1.61 9.13 10.78
C PHE A 185 3.00 8.62 10.42
N LEU A 186 3.96 9.54 10.36
CA LEU A 186 5.37 9.27 10.17
C LEU A 186 6.13 9.47 11.49
N PRO A 187 7.24 8.76 11.75
CA PRO A 187 8.10 9.14 12.87
C PRO A 187 8.68 10.54 12.63
N ASP A 188 8.89 11.31 13.69
CA ASP A 188 9.48 12.65 13.59
C ASP A 188 10.96 12.62 13.21
N ASN A 189 11.63 11.50 13.43
CA ASN A 189 13.04 11.30 13.10
C ASN A 189 13.32 9.85 12.69
N ALA A 190 13.60 9.62 11.40
CA ALA A 190 14.05 8.33 10.89
C ALA A 190 15.01 8.52 9.71
N PRO A 191 16.02 7.64 9.55
CA PRO A 191 17.06 7.81 8.52
C PRO A 191 16.55 7.84 7.08
N TRP A 192 15.37 7.30 6.83
CA TRP A 192 14.75 7.17 5.51
C TRP A 192 13.82 8.34 5.15
N MET A 193 13.52 9.24 6.08
CA MET A 193 12.50 10.30 5.93
C MET A 193 12.78 11.24 4.77
N ASP A 194 14.01 11.70 4.60
CA ASP A 194 14.36 12.64 3.54
C ASP A 194 14.09 12.03 2.15
N ALA A 195 14.55 10.79 1.94
CA ALA A 195 14.32 10.07 0.70
C ALA A 195 12.82 9.78 0.46
N PHE A 196 12.07 9.47 1.51
CA PHE A 196 10.62 9.26 1.45
C PHE A 196 9.89 10.54 1.03
N HIS A 197 10.23 11.67 1.63
CA HIS A 197 9.65 12.96 1.27
C HIS A 197 9.99 13.37 -0.16
N GLU A 198 11.23 13.14 -0.60
CA GLU A 198 11.66 13.43 -1.98
C GLU A 198 10.85 12.61 -3.00
N GLU A 199 10.69 11.30 -2.79
CA GLU A 199 9.89 10.45 -3.68
C GLU A 199 8.41 10.86 -3.68
N CYS A 200 7.81 11.09 -2.51
CA CYS A 200 6.43 11.55 -2.40
C CYS A 200 6.18 12.89 -3.10
N GLN A 201 7.12 13.84 -2.97
CA GLN A 201 7.00 15.16 -3.59
C GLN A 201 7.19 15.13 -5.11
N SER A 202 8.08 14.26 -5.59
CA SER A 202 8.36 14.15 -7.02
C SER A 202 7.38 13.27 -7.77
N PHE A 203 6.58 12.48 -7.08
CA PHE A 203 5.61 11.57 -7.70
C PHE A 203 4.52 12.33 -8.48
N PRO A 204 4.15 11.92 -9.72
CA PRO A 204 4.53 10.69 -10.41
C PRO A 204 5.74 10.84 -11.34
N SER A 205 6.37 12.00 -11.41
CA SER A 205 7.41 12.33 -12.40
C SER A 205 8.84 12.12 -11.86
N GLY A 206 8.97 11.66 -10.62
CA GLY A 206 10.25 11.40 -9.97
C GLY A 206 11.05 10.28 -10.63
N LYS A 207 12.36 10.26 -10.36
CA LYS A 207 13.26 9.22 -10.84
C LYS A 207 13.01 7.88 -10.13
N HIS A 208 12.61 7.95 -8.88
CA HIS A 208 12.32 6.80 -8.01
C HIS A 208 10.93 6.97 -7.43
N ASP A 209 10.19 5.89 -7.34
CA ASP A 209 8.84 5.83 -6.78
C ASP A 209 8.60 4.54 -5.96
N ASP A 210 9.68 3.82 -5.65
CA ASP A 210 9.65 2.51 -4.99
C ASP A 210 9.00 2.59 -3.59
N MET A 211 9.30 3.66 -2.83
CA MET A 211 8.66 3.87 -1.52
C MET A 211 7.19 4.29 -1.65
N VAL A 212 6.83 5.02 -2.70
CA VAL A 212 5.43 5.38 -2.98
C VAL A 212 4.62 4.14 -3.39
N ASP A 213 5.22 3.22 -4.16
CA ASP A 213 4.59 1.95 -4.52
C ASP A 213 4.35 1.08 -3.26
N ALA A 214 5.35 0.89 -2.40
CA ALA A 214 5.20 0.17 -1.14
C ALA A 214 4.17 0.84 -0.22
N LEU A 215 4.16 2.18 -0.13
CA LEU A 215 3.16 2.95 0.61
C LEU A 215 1.75 2.67 0.10
N SER A 216 1.56 2.69 -1.23
CA SER A 216 0.24 2.48 -1.83
C SER A 216 -0.31 1.08 -1.54
N ILE A 217 0.53 0.05 -1.58
CA ILE A 217 0.18 -1.33 -1.22
C ILE A 217 -0.26 -1.38 0.25
N GLY A 218 0.57 -0.84 1.15
CA GLY A 218 0.31 -0.92 2.58
C GLY A 218 -0.95 -0.16 3.01
N LEU A 219 -1.15 1.06 2.50
CA LEU A 219 -2.34 1.86 2.80
C LEU A 219 -3.61 1.21 2.23
N ASP A 220 -3.57 0.65 1.02
CA ASP A 220 -4.71 -0.07 0.45
C ASP A 220 -5.10 -1.29 1.28
N VAL A 221 -4.13 -2.08 1.73
CA VAL A 221 -4.36 -3.25 2.59
C VAL A 221 -4.95 -2.83 3.93
N LEU A 222 -4.36 -1.84 4.59
CA LEU A 222 -4.82 -1.40 5.92
C LEU A 222 -6.17 -0.68 5.88
N ALA A 223 -6.45 0.09 4.81
CA ALA A 223 -7.75 0.75 4.64
C ALA A 223 -8.93 -0.24 4.54
N ARG A 224 -8.68 -1.45 4.02
CA ARG A 224 -9.68 -2.51 3.91
C ARG A 224 -9.73 -3.43 5.14
N THR A 225 -8.81 -3.26 6.07
CA THR A 225 -8.76 -4.07 7.27
C THR A 225 -9.74 -3.52 8.31
N PRO A 226 -10.68 -4.35 8.83
CA PRO A 226 -11.58 -3.90 9.89
C PRO A 226 -10.79 -3.53 11.15
N THR A 227 -11.09 -2.39 11.73
CA THR A 227 -10.62 -2.02 13.06
C THR A 227 -11.47 -2.79 14.08
N THR A 228 -11.04 -3.98 14.44
CA THR A 228 -11.60 -4.67 15.60
C THR A 228 -10.89 -4.14 16.83
N GLY A 229 -11.62 -3.72 17.86
CA GLY A 229 -11.06 -3.18 19.13
C GLY A 229 -10.27 -4.22 19.95
N GLU A 230 -9.99 -5.39 19.37
CA GLU A 230 -9.19 -6.45 19.98
C GLU A 230 -7.79 -6.47 19.35
N TYR A 231 -6.78 -6.30 20.19
CA TYR A 231 -5.40 -6.49 19.79
C TYR A 231 -5.13 -7.96 19.44
N TYR A 232 -4.52 -8.22 18.30
CA TYR A 232 -4.03 -9.55 17.97
C TYR A 232 -2.97 -9.96 19.00
N THR A 233 -3.30 -10.92 19.86
CA THR A 233 -2.35 -11.57 20.76
C THR A 233 -1.88 -12.87 20.12
N PRO A 234 -0.58 -13.04 19.80
CA PRO A 234 -0.06 -14.28 19.18
C PRO A 234 -0.25 -15.55 20.04
N SER A 235 -0.60 -15.41 21.32
CA SER A 235 -0.78 -16.50 22.26
C SER A 235 -2.03 -17.37 22.01
N ALA A 236 -2.93 -16.99 21.10
CA ALA A 236 -4.14 -17.77 20.79
C ALA A 236 -3.96 -18.79 19.65
N PHE A 237 -2.82 -18.82 18.98
CA PHE A 237 -2.55 -19.82 17.95
C PHE A 237 -1.73 -20.98 18.54
N SER A 238 -2.36 -21.75 19.45
CA SER A 238 -1.93 -23.12 19.65
C SER A 238 -2.30 -23.89 18.38
N LEU A 239 -1.31 -24.34 17.64
CA LEU A 239 -1.53 -25.34 16.58
C LEU A 239 -2.29 -26.52 17.23
N PRO A 240 -3.40 -26.98 16.64
CA PRO A 240 -4.01 -28.20 17.12
C PRO A 240 -2.95 -29.29 17.10
N ASN A 241 -2.85 -30.03 18.20
CA ASN A 241 -1.98 -31.20 18.30
C ASN A 241 -2.25 -32.09 17.09
N SER A 242 -1.21 -32.60 16.48
CA SER A 242 -1.24 -33.41 15.26
C SER A 242 -2.02 -34.75 15.37
N GLY A 243 -2.92 -34.84 16.33
CA GLY A 243 -3.80 -35.99 16.61
C GLY A 243 -5.29 -35.70 16.49
N ASP A 244 -5.72 -34.45 16.44
CA ASP A 244 -7.15 -34.12 16.34
C ASP A 244 -7.56 -33.98 14.88
N SER A 245 -8.30 -34.97 14.36
CA SER A 245 -8.91 -34.92 13.05
C SER A 245 -9.91 -33.74 13.02
N LEU A 246 -9.81 -32.85 12.04
CA LEU A 246 -10.70 -31.70 11.79
C LEU A 246 -12.16 -32.10 11.45
N TRP A 247 -12.53 -33.37 11.62
CA TRP A 247 -13.89 -33.87 11.39
C TRP A 247 -14.40 -34.53 12.66
N SER A 248 -15.26 -33.83 13.36
CA SER A 248 -16.04 -34.38 14.44
C SER A 248 -16.86 -35.59 13.93
N THR A 249 -16.91 -36.62 14.75
CA THR A 249 -17.70 -37.80 14.48
C THR A 249 -19.20 -37.45 14.42
N LYS A 250 -20.00 -38.33 13.79
CA LYS A 250 -21.47 -38.18 13.67
C LYS A 250 -22.23 -37.79 14.94
N SER A 251 -21.60 -37.92 16.11
CA SER A 251 -22.17 -37.56 17.40
C SER A 251 -22.30 -36.07 17.67
N ASP A 252 -21.52 -35.23 17.00
CA ASP A 252 -21.55 -33.75 17.21
C ASP A 252 -22.61 -33.05 16.36
N LEU A 253 -23.03 -33.66 15.25
CA LEU A 253 -24.14 -33.19 14.41
C LEU A 253 -25.50 -33.29 15.12
N ASN A 254 -25.64 -34.18 16.10
CA ASN A 254 -26.89 -34.35 16.85
C ASN A 254 -27.06 -33.36 18.01
N LYS A 255 -26.03 -32.59 18.37
CA LYS A 255 -26.12 -31.54 19.40
C LYS A 255 -26.49 -30.16 18.88
N MET A 256 -26.45 -29.96 17.58
CA MET A 256 -26.99 -28.77 16.94
C MET A 256 -28.44 -29.01 16.49
N GLY A 257 -29.28 -29.37 17.46
CA GLY A 257 -30.71 -29.58 17.28
C GLY A 257 -31.45 -28.27 16.97
N GLY A 258 -31.45 -27.85 15.71
CA GLY A 258 -32.36 -26.89 15.13
C GLY A 258 -33.34 -27.67 14.21
N SER A 259 -34.59 -27.88 14.68
CA SER A 259 -35.64 -28.54 13.95
C SER A 259 -35.95 -27.81 12.65
N TRP A 260 -35.60 -28.40 11.53
CA TRP A 260 -36.18 -28.08 10.23
C TRP A 260 -37.40 -28.93 10.02
N ARG A 261 -38.59 -28.40 10.32
CA ARG A 261 -39.85 -28.96 9.84
C ARG A 261 -40.12 -28.43 8.44
N GLY A 262 -40.35 -29.33 7.56
CA GLY A 262 -40.62 -29.33 6.16
C GLY A 262 -41.48 -28.25 5.59
N TRP A 263 -41.22 -28.00 4.33
CA TRP A 263 -42.19 -27.62 3.32
C TRP A 263 -42.23 -28.77 2.30
N GLY A 264 -43.25 -29.54 2.39
CA GLY A 264 -43.71 -30.44 1.35
C GLY A 264 -45.10 -29.99 0.89
N GLU A 265 -45.28 -30.14 -0.39
CA GLU A 265 -46.42 -29.97 -1.29
C GLU A 265 -46.35 -28.72 -2.14
#